data_e717b745c36d17e099ff2c77907970f6
#
_entry.id   e717b745c36d17e099ff2c77907970f6
#
_cell.length_a   1.000
_cell.length_b   1.000
_cell.length_c   1.000
_cell.angle_alpha   90.00
_cell.angle_beta   90.00
_cell.angle_gamma   90.00
#
_symmetry.space_group_name_H-M   'P 1'
#
loop_
_entity.id
_entity.type
_entity.pdbx_description
1 polymer ?
#
loop_
_entity_poly.entity_id
_entity_poly.type
_entity_poly.pdbx_seq_one_letter_code
_entity_poly.pdbx_strand_id
1 'polypeptide(L)'
;EMCIRDRAFTPVCTTEIIAFSKANPCFEQLNVCLLGLSVDSNASHLAWVYDIYCKTGIRVPFPIIADRSGEIARKYGMISNEVSKTETVRNVFIIDDKGVVRLILIYPMNVGRCIPEILRALTALQVADSNKLSTPANWVPCQPGIIPPPQTFEALEKRKREIEKNQNGMT
;
A
#
# COMPACT_ATOMS: atom_id res chain seq x y z
N GLU A 1 5.82 -6.59 0.71
CA GLU A 1 5.75 -6.41 -0.74
C GLU A 1 4.52 -5.59 -1.10
N MET A 2 4.61 -4.75 -2.10
CA MET A 2 3.48 -3.96 -2.57
C MET A 2 3.37 -4.10 -4.09
N CYS A 3 2.24 -4.62 -4.57
CA CYS A 3 1.94 -4.76 -5.99
C CYS A 3 1.06 -3.60 -6.47
N ILE A 4 1.54 -2.89 -7.50
CA ILE A 4 0.87 -1.74 -8.12
C ILE A 4 0.54 -2.13 -9.56
N ARG A 5 -0.73 -1.96 -9.94
CA ARG A 5 -1.12 -2.24 -11.30
C ARG A 5 -1.24 -0.98 -12.15
N ASP A 6 -0.58 -1.00 -13.30
CA ASP A 6 -0.47 0.12 -14.24
C ASP A 6 -0.69 -0.30 -15.71
N ARG A 7 -0.66 0.68 -16.62
CA ARG A 7 -0.64 0.51 -18.07
C ARG A 7 0.38 1.46 -18.68
N ALA A 8 1.25 0.92 -19.53
CA ALA A 8 2.30 1.71 -20.18
C ALA A 8 1.72 2.85 -21.02
N PHE A 9 2.44 3.99 -21.07
CA PHE A 9 2.12 5.18 -21.85
C PHE A 9 0.76 5.84 -21.58
N THR A 10 0.06 5.50 -20.49
CA THR A 10 -1.13 6.26 -20.11
C THR A 10 -0.76 7.44 -19.22
N PRO A 11 -1.41 8.62 -19.37
CA PRO A 11 -1.01 9.83 -18.64
C PRO A 11 -1.01 9.66 -17.13
N VAL A 12 -2.10 9.13 -16.56
CA VAL A 12 -2.23 8.96 -15.09
C VAL A 12 -1.21 7.94 -14.57
N CYS A 13 -1.06 6.76 -15.23
CA CYS A 13 -0.08 5.76 -14.79
C CYS A 13 1.36 6.30 -14.88
N THR A 14 1.67 7.12 -15.88
CA THR A 14 2.99 7.75 -15.98
C THR A 14 3.27 8.66 -14.78
N THR A 15 2.30 9.48 -14.38
CA THR A 15 2.45 10.32 -13.17
C THR A 15 2.59 9.49 -11.90
N GLU A 16 1.89 8.36 -11.81
CA GLU A 16 1.96 7.45 -10.67
C GLU A 16 3.31 6.74 -10.57
N ILE A 17 3.83 6.18 -11.67
CA ILE A 17 5.17 5.55 -11.67
C ILE A 17 6.25 6.56 -11.27
N ILE A 18 6.17 7.81 -11.75
CA ILE A 18 7.08 8.88 -11.35
C ILE A 18 6.95 9.16 -9.84
N ALA A 19 5.73 9.26 -9.32
CA ALA A 19 5.48 9.51 -7.91
C ALA A 19 5.97 8.36 -7.01
N PHE A 20 5.70 7.10 -7.39
CA PHE A 20 6.24 5.93 -6.69
C PHE A 20 7.76 5.86 -6.75
N SER A 21 8.36 6.18 -7.90
CA SER A 21 9.82 6.21 -8.04
C SER A 21 10.47 7.23 -7.11
N LYS A 22 9.88 8.42 -7.00
CA LYS A 22 10.33 9.47 -6.05
C LYS A 22 10.17 9.06 -4.59
N ALA A 23 9.09 8.34 -4.28
CA ALA A 23 8.77 7.86 -2.94
C ALA A 23 9.47 6.53 -2.57
N ASN A 24 10.15 5.87 -3.52
CA ASN A 24 10.77 4.57 -3.27
C ASN A 24 11.69 4.53 -2.04
N PRO A 25 12.53 5.55 -1.77
CA PRO A 25 13.34 5.56 -0.54
C PRO A 25 12.50 5.49 0.75
N CYS A 26 11.29 6.07 0.76
CA CYS A 26 10.38 5.96 1.91
C CYS A 26 9.84 4.54 2.09
N PHE A 27 9.54 3.84 1.00
CA PHE A 27 9.14 2.43 1.04
C PHE A 27 10.29 1.53 1.50
N GLU A 28 11.50 1.77 1.02
CA GLU A 28 12.70 1.04 1.46
C GLU A 28 12.98 1.22 2.96
N GLN A 29 12.82 2.43 3.50
CA GLN A 29 12.93 2.71 4.94
C GLN A 29 11.90 1.94 5.78
N LEU A 30 10.74 1.65 5.20
CA LEU A 30 9.69 0.81 5.79
C LEU A 30 9.89 -0.68 5.50
N ASN A 31 11.04 -1.07 4.93
CA ASN A 31 11.34 -2.45 4.52
C ASN A 31 10.31 -3.04 3.55
N VAL A 32 9.88 -2.24 2.58
CA VAL A 32 8.88 -2.63 1.57
C VAL A 32 9.45 -2.56 0.17
N CYS A 33 9.31 -3.65 -0.58
CA CYS A 33 9.65 -3.72 -1.98
C CYS A 33 8.42 -3.37 -2.85
N LEU A 34 8.61 -2.46 -3.79
CA LEU A 34 7.60 -2.12 -4.79
C LEU A 34 7.67 -3.08 -5.98
N LEU A 35 6.51 -3.47 -6.49
CA LEU A 35 6.38 -4.31 -7.68
C LEU A 35 5.28 -3.75 -8.57
N GLY A 36 5.62 -3.37 -9.80
CA GLY A 36 4.65 -3.00 -10.82
C GLY A 36 4.06 -4.24 -11.50
N LEU A 37 2.82 -4.15 -11.94
CA LEU A 37 2.17 -5.18 -12.77
C LEU A 37 1.42 -4.51 -13.91
N SER A 38 1.57 -5.01 -15.13
CA SER A 38 0.79 -4.54 -16.28
C SER A 38 0.61 -5.67 -17.29
N VAL A 39 -0.45 -5.57 -18.09
CA VAL A 39 -0.70 -6.51 -19.21
C VAL A 39 0.13 -6.18 -20.46
N ASP A 40 0.93 -5.12 -20.42
CA ASP A 40 1.79 -4.73 -21.53
C ASP A 40 3.01 -5.65 -21.66
N SER A 41 3.71 -5.59 -22.79
CA SER A 41 4.91 -6.40 -23.05
C SER A 41 6.15 -5.81 -22.36
N ASN A 42 7.18 -6.65 -22.15
CA ASN A 42 8.49 -6.18 -21.66
C ASN A 42 9.09 -5.08 -22.55
N ALA A 43 8.94 -5.20 -23.88
CA ALA A 43 9.44 -4.18 -24.80
C ALA A 43 8.71 -2.85 -24.60
N SER A 44 7.39 -2.88 -24.37
CA SER A 44 6.60 -1.70 -24.05
C SER A 44 7.02 -1.07 -22.73
N HIS A 45 7.26 -1.90 -21.68
CA HIS A 45 7.75 -1.41 -20.39
C HIS A 45 9.12 -0.74 -20.51
N LEU A 46 10.07 -1.37 -21.21
CA LEU A 46 11.40 -0.79 -21.44
C LEU A 46 11.33 0.54 -22.17
N ALA A 47 10.53 0.62 -23.23
CA ALA A 47 10.33 1.87 -23.96
C ALA A 47 9.70 2.95 -23.06
N TRP A 48 8.72 2.58 -22.25
CA TRP A 48 8.03 3.50 -21.35
C TRP A 48 8.92 4.03 -20.23
N VAL A 49 9.65 3.16 -19.53
CA VAL A 49 10.56 3.60 -18.46
C VAL A 49 11.72 4.42 -19.00
N TYR A 50 12.18 4.12 -20.25
CA TYR A 50 13.19 4.90 -20.93
C TYR A 50 12.67 6.29 -21.33
N ASP A 51 11.45 6.40 -21.85
CA ASP A 51 10.79 7.66 -22.15
C ASP A 51 10.63 8.54 -20.90
N ILE A 52 10.21 7.93 -19.77
CA ILE A 52 10.14 8.61 -18.47
C ILE A 52 11.52 9.16 -18.08
N TYR A 53 12.58 8.34 -18.20
CA TYR A 53 13.93 8.77 -17.89
C TYR A 53 14.40 9.93 -18.78
N CYS A 54 14.19 9.84 -20.09
CA CYS A 54 14.60 10.89 -21.02
C CYS A 54 13.90 12.23 -20.74
N LYS A 55 12.62 12.19 -20.34
CA LYS A 55 11.82 13.39 -20.10
C LYS A 55 11.98 13.99 -18.70
N THR A 56 12.29 13.18 -17.72
CA THR A 56 12.26 13.59 -16.29
C THR A 56 13.56 13.39 -15.54
N GLY A 57 14.51 12.64 -16.09
CA GLY A 57 15.73 12.20 -15.42
C GLY A 57 15.50 11.12 -14.35
N ILE A 58 14.26 10.67 -14.15
CA ILE A 58 13.91 9.70 -13.11
C ILE A 58 14.03 8.28 -13.64
N ARG A 59 14.88 7.47 -13.01
CA ARG A 59 14.91 6.02 -13.21
C ARG A 59 13.86 5.35 -12.34
N VAL A 60 13.10 4.43 -12.91
CA VAL A 60 12.17 3.58 -12.16
C VAL A 60 12.99 2.52 -11.39
N PRO A 61 13.00 2.54 -10.05
CA PRO A 61 13.91 1.71 -9.25
C PRO A 61 13.37 0.31 -8.92
N PHE A 62 12.15 -0.01 -9.31
CA PHE A 62 11.47 -1.26 -9.00
C PHE A 62 11.06 -2.02 -10.27
N PRO A 63 10.93 -3.36 -10.21
CA PRO A 63 10.55 -4.17 -11.36
C PRO A 63 9.07 -3.99 -11.73
N ILE A 64 8.78 -4.19 -13.03
CA ILE A 64 7.42 -4.18 -13.58
C ILE A 64 7.18 -5.52 -14.27
N ILE A 65 6.23 -6.30 -13.79
CA ILE A 65 5.83 -7.60 -14.34
C ILE A 65 4.98 -7.38 -15.60
N ALA A 66 5.34 -8.08 -16.68
CA ALA A 66 4.57 -8.13 -17.92
C ALA A 66 3.58 -9.32 -17.89
N ASP A 67 2.39 -9.10 -17.37
CA ASP A 67 1.32 -10.10 -17.28
C ASP A 67 0.45 -10.08 -18.54
N ARG A 68 1.04 -10.41 -19.71
CA ARG A 68 0.36 -10.35 -21.01
C ARG A 68 -0.90 -11.19 -21.11
N SER A 69 -0.93 -12.34 -20.46
CA SER A 69 -2.10 -13.22 -20.40
C SER A 69 -3.17 -12.71 -19.43
N GLY A 70 -2.82 -11.81 -18.51
CA GLY A 70 -3.68 -11.34 -17.44
C GLY A 70 -3.95 -12.41 -16.36
N GLU A 71 -3.14 -13.47 -16.30
CA GLU A 71 -3.32 -14.55 -15.32
C GLU A 71 -3.10 -14.09 -13.89
N ILE A 72 -2.03 -13.32 -13.66
CA ILE A 72 -1.72 -12.75 -12.34
C ILE A 72 -2.82 -11.77 -11.95
N ALA A 73 -3.20 -10.89 -12.86
CA ALA A 73 -4.26 -9.92 -12.63
C ALA A 73 -5.60 -10.58 -12.28
N ARG A 74 -5.96 -11.71 -12.92
CA ARG A 74 -7.17 -12.47 -12.56
C ARG A 74 -7.06 -13.14 -11.20
N LYS A 75 -5.90 -13.73 -10.85
CA LYS A 75 -5.68 -14.33 -9.53
C LYS A 75 -5.86 -13.33 -8.39
N TYR A 76 -5.46 -12.08 -8.61
CA TYR A 76 -5.62 -10.99 -7.64
C TYR A 76 -7.00 -10.29 -7.73
N GLY A 77 -7.91 -10.74 -8.59
CA GLY A 77 -9.22 -10.11 -8.76
C GLY A 77 -9.17 -8.70 -9.37
N MET A 78 -8.07 -8.35 -10.03
CA MET A 78 -7.89 -7.04 -10.67
C MET A 78 -8.65 -6.91 -11.99
N ILE A 79 -9.08 -8.01 -12.58
CA ILE A 79 -9.92 -8.07 -13.78
C ILE A 79 -11.24 -8.65 -13.38
N SER A 80 -12.31 -7.85 -13.45
CA SER A 80 -13.69 -8.28 -13.23
C SER A 80 -14.44 -8.29 -14.56
N ASN A 81 -15.16 -9.37 -14.83
CA ASN A 81 -16.02 -9.48 -16.01
C ASN A 81 -17.19 -8.48 -16.00
N GLU A 82 -17.50 -7.90 -14.82
CA GLU A 82 -18.59 -6.95 -14.61
C GLU A 82 -18.19 -5.51 -14.91
N VAL A 83 -16.91 -5.14 -14.71
CA VAL A 83 -16.42 -3.77 -14.90
C VAL A 83 -15.81 -3.57 -16.28
N SER A 84 -15.02 -4.51 -16.78
CA SER A 84 -14.51 -4.57 -18.16
C SER A 84 -13.77 -5.89 -18.39
N LYS A 85 -13.93 -6.47 -19.58
CA LYS A 85 -13.18 -7.69 -19.98
C LYS A 85 -11.71 -7.42 -20.25
N THR A 86 -11.31 -6.15 -20.42
CA THR A 86 -9.98 -5.73 -20.86
C THR A 86 -9.38 -4.57 -20.08
N GLU A 87 -10.19 -3.80 -19.37
CA GLU A 87 -9.74 -2.66 -18.58
C GLU A 87 -9.79 -2.97 -17.08
N THR A 88 -8.79 -2.57 -16.39
CA THR A 88 -8.55 -2.93 -15.01
C THR A 88 -8.53 -1.70 -14.14
N VAL A 89 -9.19 -1.82 -12.98
CA VAL A 89 -9.14 -0.81 -11.92
C VAL A 89 -7.70 -0.65 -11.39
N ARG A 90 -7.38 0.55 -10.90
CA ARG A 90 -6.09 0.86 -10.30
C ARG A 90 -6.04 0.27 -8.89
N ASN A 91 -5.38 -0.87 -8.73
CA ASN A 91 -5.27 -1.54 -7.44
C ASN A 91 -3.88 -1.32 -6.83
N VAL A 92 -3.86 -1.29 -5.49
CA VAL A 92 -2.65 -1.43 -4.68
C VAL A 92 -2.89 -2.56 -3.70
N PHE A 93 -2.01 -3.54 -3.68
CA PHE A 93 -2.03 -4.65 -2.72
C PHE A 93 -0.85 -4.48 -1.77
N ILE A 94 -1.12 -4.46 -0.48
CA ILE A 94 -0.09 -4.55 0.56
C ILE A 94 -0.06 -5.98 1.06
N ILE A 95 1.09 -6.62 0.91
CA ILE A 95 1.30 -8.04 1.20
C ILE A 95 2.39 -8.13 2.26
N ASP A 96 2.14 -8.90 3.33
CA ASP A 96 3.10 -9.07 4.41
C ASP A 96 4.21 -10.10 4.07
N ASP A 97 5.12 -10.31 5.00
CA ASP A 97 6.24 -11.25 4.89
C ASP A 97 5.82 -12.72 4.83
N LYS A 98 4.56 -13.02 5.16
CA LYS A 98 3.95 -14.36 5.08
C LYS A 98 3.21 -14.58 3.78
N GLY A 99 3.21 -13.59 2.87
CA GLY A 99 2.46 -13.63 1.61
C GLY A 99 0.96 -13.39 1.76
N VAL A 100 0.52 -12.83 2.90
CA VAL A 100 -0.89 -12.52 3.15
C VAL A 100 -1.21 -11.11 2.69
N VAL A 101 -2.27 -10.95 1.91
CA VAL A 101 -2.78 -9.63 1.51
C VAL A 101 -3.43 -8.98 2.73
N ARG A 102 -2.86 -7.87 3.19
CA ARG A 102 -3.29 -7.14 4.39
C ARG A 102 -4.21 -5.98 4.08
N LEU A 103 -4.04 -5.35 2.94
CA LEU A 103 -4.86 -4.23 2.49
C LEU A 103 -4.94 -4.19 0.97
N ILE A 104 -6.09 -3.81 0.48
CA ILE A 104 -6.32 -3.53 -0.94
C ILE A 104 -6.92 -2.14 -1.07
N LEU A 105 -6.28 -1.27 -1.87
CA LEU A 105 -6.83 0.03 -2.25
C LEU A 105 -7.24 -0.03 -3.71
N ILE A 106 -8.47 0.37 -4.00
CA ILE A 106 -9.06 0.33 -5.34
C ILE A 106 -9.45 1.75 -5.75
N TYR A 107 -8.89 2.21 -6.86
CA TYR A 107 -9.15 3.53 -7.42
C TYR A 107 -9.80 3.40 -8.80
N PRO A 108 -10.76 4.26 -9.15
CA PRO A 108 -11.31 4.31 -10.50
C PRO A 108 -10.25 4.76 -11.51
N MET A 109 -10.47 4.45 -12.79
CA MET A 109 -9.48 4.70 -13.86
C MET A 109 -9.07 6.16 -14.02
N ASN A 110 -9.96 7.08 -13.71
CA ASN A 110 -9.76 8.54 -13.84
C ASN A 110 -9.17 9.22 -12.58
N VAL A 111 -8.91 8.44 -11.52
CA VAL A 111 -8.35 8.96 -10.26
C VAL A 111 -6.98 8.34 -10.01
N GLY A 112 -5.94 9.19 -9.91
CA GLY A 112 -4.60 8.76 -9.54
C GLY A 112 -4.50 8.39 -8.06
N ARG A 113 -3.58 7.47 -7.74
CA ARG A 113 -3.34 7.00 -6.38
C ARG A 113 -2.69 8.08 -5.52
N CYS A 114 -3.09 8.17 -4.26
CA CYS A 114 -2.49 9.05 -3.27
C CYS A 114 -1.33 8.34 -2.57
N ILE A 115 -0.09 8.62 -2.97
CA ILE A 115 1.11 7.97 -2.41
C ILE A 115 1.26 8.21 -0.90
N PRO A 116 1.04 9.42 -0.35
CA PRO A 116 1.05 9.64 1.10
C PRO A 116 0.05 8.78 1.87
N GLU A 117 -1.16 8.53 1.33
CA GLU A 117 -2.14 7.65 1.96
C GLU A 117 -1.67 6.19 1.95
N ILE A 118 -1.04 5.74 0.88
CA ILE A 118 -0.48 4.38 0.80
C ILE A 118 0.61 4.21 1.86
N LEU A 119 1.53 5.18 2.00
CA LEU A 119 2.57 5.18 3.03
C LEU A 119 1.97 5.23 4.44
N ARG A 120 0.94 6.06 4.66
CA ARG A 120 0.23 6.14 5.93
C ARG A 120 -0.40 4.79 6.30
N ALA A 121 -1.12 4.18 5.38
CA ALA A 121 -1.79 2.89 5.59
C ALA A 121 -0.78 1.76 5.86
N LEU A 122 0.33 1.74 5.14
CA LEU A 122 1.43 0.80 5.35
C LEU A 122 2.04 0.96 6.74
N THR A 123 2.35 2.20 7.14
CA THR A 123 2.90 2.49 8.47
C THR A 123 1.91 2.11 9.58
N ALA A 124 0.60 2.35 9.36
CA ALA A 124 -0.44 1.95 10.30
C ALA A 124 -0.48 0.43 10.52
N LEU A 125 -0.36 -0.37 9.46
CA LEU A 125 -0.29 -1.83 9.54
C LEU A 125 0.94 -2.28 10.32
N GLN A 126 2.12 -1.73 10.01
CA GLN A 126 3.37 -2.08 10.70
C GLN A 126 3.35 -1.70 12.18
N VAL A 127 2.84 -0.51 12.51
CA VAL A 127 2.71 -0.07 13.91
C VAL A 127 1.71 -0.93 14.68
N ALA A 128 0.57 -1.26 14.06
CA ALA A 128 -0.44 -2.13 14.67
C ALA A 128 0.12 -3.52 15.00
N ASP A 129 0.83 -4.13 14.04
CA ASP A 129 1.41 -5.47 14.19
C ASP A 129 2.54 -5.49 15.23
N SER A 130 3.47 -4.54 15.15
CA SER A 130 4.65 -4.49 16.03
C SER A 130 4.29 -4.22 17.49
N ASN A 131 3.27 -3.39 17.72
CA ASN A 131 2.88 -2.97 19.08
C ASN A 131 1.62 -3.67 19.59
N LYS A 132 1.03 -4.58 18.82
CA LYS A 132 -0.23 -5.28 19.15
C LYS A 132 -1.34 -4.31 19.58
N LEU A 133 -1.50 -3.23 18.83
CA LEU A 133 -2.50 -2.20 19.03
C LEU A 133 -3.36 -2.00 17.77
N SER A 134 -4.39 -1.19 17.90
CA SER A 134 -5.18 -0.73 16.74
C SER A 134 -4.95 0.75 16.50
N THR A 135 -4.93 1.15 15.23
CA THR A 135 -4.88 2.57 14.86
C THR A 135 -6.30 3.12 14.75
N PRO A 136 -6.62 4.26 15.40
CA PRO A 136 -7.94 4.89 15.30
C PRO A 136 -8.21 5.47 13.91
N ALA A 137 -9.44 5.89 13.68
CA ALA A 137 -9.81 6.64 12.48
C ALA A 137 -8.93 7.90 12.34
N ASN A 138 -8.52 8.20 11.09
CA ASN A 138 -7.67 9.34 10.75
C ASN A 138 -6.26 9.31 11.37
N TRP A 139 -5.84 8.16 11.87
CA TRP A 139 -4.50 8.00 12.46
C TRP A 139 -3.40 8.35 11.45
N VAL A 140 -2.42 9.10 11.91
CA VAL A 140 -1.17 9.36 11.18
C VAL A 140 0.03 8.96 12.05
N PRO A 141 1.21 8.72 11.45
CA PRO A 141 2.43 8.38 12.19
C PRO A 141 2.68 9.32 13.37
N CYS A 142 3.20 8.78 14.46
CA CYS A 142 3.46 9.46 15.74
C CYS A 142 2.21 9.76 16.60
N GLN A 143 1.01 9.41 16.17
CA GLN A 143 -0.17 9.48 17.01
C GLN A 143 -0.34 8.21 17.89
N PRO A 144 -1.02 8.32 19.05
CA PRO A 144 -1.28 7.17 19.90
C PRO A 144 -2.20 6.15 19.23
N GLY A 145 -1.98 4.87 19.56
CA GLY A 145 -2.84 3.76 19.17
C GLY A 145 -3.81 3.37 20.26
N ILE A 146 -4.76 2.52 19.93
CA ILE A 146 -5.77 1.96 20.84
C ILE A 146 -5.27 0.60 21.32
N ILE A 147 -5.11 0.43 22.64
CA ILE A 147 -4.82 -0.85 23.26
C ILE A 147 -6.07 -1.74 23.14
N PRO A 148 -5.95 -2.98 22.62
CA PRO A 148 -7.09 -3.88 22.50
C PRO A 148 -7.84 -4.09 23.83
N PRO A 149 -9.15 -4.33 23.80
CA PRO A 149 -9.93 -4.57 25.02
C PRO A 149 -9.41 -5.83 25.75
N PRO A 150 -9.43 -5.84 27.08
CA PRO A 150 -9.03 -7.02 27.87
C PRO A 150 -9.96 -8.20 27.54
N GLN A 151 -9.36 -9.40 27.46
CA GLN A 151 -10.07 -10.63 27.11
C GLN A 151 -10.50 -11.44 28.33
N THR A 152 -10.00 -11.11 29.54
CA THR A 152 -10.34 -11.77 30.79
C THR A 152 -10.76 -10.76 31.85
N PHE A 153 -11.46 -11.25 32.89
CA PHE A 153 -11.90 -10.42 33.99
C PHE A 153 -10.71 -9.83 34.79
N GLU A 154 -9.68 -10.62 35.02
CA GLU A 154 -8.45 -10.20 35.72
C GLU A 154 -7.72 -9.10 34.94
N ALA A 155 -7.64 -9.23 33.59
CA ALA A 155 -7.05 -8.21 32.75
C ALA A 155 -7.87 -6.90 32.76
N LEU A 156 -9.21 -7.00 32.85
CA LEU A 156 -10.09 -5.84 32.98
C LEU A 156 -9.87 -5.11 34.30
N GLU A 157 -9.82 -5.89 35.43
CA GLU A 157 -9.55 -5.32 36.75
C GLU A 157 -8.19 -4.64 36.82
N LYS A 158 -7.14 -5.30 36.27
CA LYS A 158 -5.80 -4.71 36.22
C LYS A 158 -5.82 -3.37 35.45
N ARG A 159 -6.47 -3.32 34.28
CA ARG A 159 -6.56 -2.10 33.48
C ARG A 159 -7.32 -0.99 34.21
N LYS A 160 -8.41 -1.30 34.93
CA LYS A 160 -9.12 -0.31 35.73
C LYS A 160 -8.22 0.30 36.82
N ARG A 161 -7.50 -0.54 37.58
CA ARG A 161 -6.55 -0.06 38.60
C ARG A 161 -5.43 0.82 38.03
N GLU A 162 -4.94 0.52 36.84
CA GLU A 162 -3.93 1.33 36.17
C GLU A 162 -4.48 2.72 35.74
N ILE A 163 -5.71 2.77 35.25
CA ILE A 163 -6.39 4.03 34.88
C ILE A 163 -6.60 4.91 36.15
N GLU A 164 -7.09 4.33 37.23
CA GLU A 164 -7.32 5.02 38.52
C GLU A 164 -6.02 5.60 39.10
N LYS A 165 -4.92 4.83 39.04
CA LYS A 165 -3.60 5.32 39.48
C LYS A 165 -3.10 6.51 38.67
N ASN A 166 -3.29 6.46 37.35
CA ASN A 166 -2.85 7.56 36.47
C ASN A 166 -3.70 8.82 36.64
N GLN A 167 -4.98 8.70 36.98
CA GLN A 167 -5.84 9.83 37.30
C GLN A 167 -5.50 10.47 38.65
N ASN A 168 -5.12 9.66 39.66
CA ASN A 168 -4.75 10.15 40.97
C ASN A 168 -3.29 10.64 41.10
N GLY A 169 -2.44 10.39 40.09
CA GLY A 169 -1.06 10.88 40.01
C GLY A 169 -0.88 12.21 39.26
N MET A 170 -1.97 12.85 38.84
CA MET A 170 -1.99 14.16 38.16
C MET A 170 -2.47 15.31 39.07
N THR A 171 -2.35 15.17 40.41
CA THR A 171 -2.59 16.26 41.38
C THR A 171 -1.28 16.77 41.96
#